data_3207279b3bd3d53f6846082bc68b7af2
#
_entry.id   3207279b3bd3d53f6846082bc68b7af2
#
_cell.length_a   1.000
_cell.length_b   1.000
_cell.length_c   1.000
_cell.angle_alpha   90.00
_cell.angle_beta   90.00
_cell.angle_gamma   90.00
#
_symmetry.space_group_name_H-M   'P 1'
#
loop_
_entity.id
_entity.type
_entity.pdbx_description
1 polymer ?
#
loop_
_entity_poly.entity_id
_entity_poly.type
_entity_poly.pdbx_seq_one_letter_code
_entity_poly.pdbx_strand_id
1 'polypeptide(L)'
;MKTVELNTSTLETLQVKDFDKVYSIMEESFPIDERRTYEEQKALLDNELYNIYVLYDNENDNIKAFIAIWSFDDFAFVEHFAVSSLYRNCGIGAFILQEVKKLLSSMICLEVELPEEEMAKRRIGFYERNGFYYNDYEYMQPAISKDRNEIPLRIMTTGGKVTEDRFNEMKDILYQYVYGVE
;
A
#
# COMPACT_ATOMS: atom_id res chain seq x y z
N MET A 1 19.49 -20.94 -3.81
CA MET A 1 18.11 -20.41 -3.70
C MET A 1 17.70 -20.50 -2.22
N LYS A 2 17.62 -19.39 -1.51
CA LYS A 2 17.05 -19.41 -0.14
C LYS A 2 15.54 -19.58 -0.26
N THR A 3 15.03 -20.73 0.09
CA THR A 3 13.60 -20.96 0.26
C THR A 3 13.19 -20.22 1.53
N VAL A 4 12.47 -19.12 1.43
CA VAL A 4 11.89 -18.44 2.57
C VAL A 4 10.74 -19.34 3.04
N GLU A 5 10.84 -19.92 4.22
CA GLU A 5 9.73 -20.65 4.83
C GLU A 5 8.64 -19.64 5.24
N LEU A 6 7.62 -19.51 4.39
CA LEU A 6 6.46 -18.64 4.64
C LEU A 6 5.46 -19.26 5.65
N ASN A 7 5.59 -20.55 5.94
CA ASN A 7 4.62 -21.31 6.73
C ASN A 7 4.55 -20.95 8.23
N THR A 8 5.49 -20.16 8.74
CA THR A 8 5.51 -19.70 10.15
C THR A 8 5.51 -18.17 10.27
N SER A 9 5.52 -17.45 9.14
CA SER A 9 5.52 -15.99 9.13
C SER A 9 4.11 -15.45 9.32
N THR A 10 3.92 -14.57 10.28
CA THR A 10 2.64 -13.91 10.57
C THR A 10 2.76 -12.42 10.26
N LEU A 11 1.73 -11.85 9.65
CA LEU A 11 1.61 -10.43 9.48
C LEU A 11 1.24 -9.79 10.82
N GLU A 12 2.07 -8.86 11.31
CA GLU A 12 1.92 -8.24 12.62
C GLU A 12 1.74 -6.74 12.50
N THR A 13 1.04 -6.13 13.45
CA THR A 13 0.99 -4.66 13.55
C THR A 13 2.37 -4.12 13.89
N LEU A 14 2.79 -3.05 13.21
CA LEU A 14 4.08 -2.41 13.45
C LEU A 14 4.22 -1.96 14.91
N GLN A 15 5.33 -2.31 15.52
CA GLN A 15 5.73 -1.73 16.80
C GLN A 15 6.40 -0.37 16.56
N VAL A 16 6.01 0.67 17.31
CA VAL A 16 6.50 2.05 17.09
C VAL A 16 8.04 2.13 17.09
N LYS A 17 8.72 1.31 17.89
CA LYS A 17 10.19 1.25 17.93
C LYS A 17 10.85 0.83 16.60
N ASP A 18 10.10 0.13 15.73
CA ASP A 18 10.58 -0.36 14.44
C ASP A 18 10.19 0.53 13.27
N PHE A 19 9.57 1.69 13.54
CA PHE A 19 9.13 2.62 12.49
C PHE A 19 10.27 3.06 11.56
N ASP A 20 11.46 3.30 12.11
CA ASP A 20 12.63 3.73 11.32
C ASP A 20 13.01 2.70 10.25
N LYS A 21 12.85 1.40 10.56
CA LYS A 21 13.09 0.31 9.60
C LYS A 21 12.08 0.34 8.44
N VAL A 22 10.79 0.57 8.75
CA VAL A 22 9.74 0.71 7.75
C VAL A 22 9.97 1.94 6.89
N TYR A 23 10.28 3.09 7.52
CA TYR A 23 10.51 4.33 6.78
C TYR A 23 11.71 4.23 5.84
N SER A 24 12.77 3.54 6.25
CA SER A 24 13.91 3.25 5.36
C SER A 24 13.49 2.44 4.13
N ILE A 25 12.61 1.44 4.28
CA ILE A 25 12.08 0.68 3.13
C ILE A 25 11.18 1.57 2.25
N MET A 26 10.42 2.50 2.84
CA MET A 26 9.65 3.49 2.08
C MET A 26 10.56 4.36 1.22
N GLU A 27 11.65 4.87 1.79
CA GLU A 27 12.61 5.71 1.06
C GLU A 27 13.28 4.99 -0.11
N GLU A 28 13.58 3.70 0.05
CA GLU A 28 14.15 2.86 -1.01
C GLU A 28 13.15 2.50 -2.11
N SER A 29 11.85 2.46 -1.77
CA SER A 29 10.82 1.86 -2.63
C SER A 29 9.95 2.87 -3.36
N PHE A 30 9.83 4.10 -2.85
CA PHE A 30 8.92 5.11 -3.38
C PHE A 30 9.64 6.41 -3.71
N PRO A 31 9.33 7.04 -4.86
CA PRO A 31 9.77 8.38 -5.19
C PRO A 31 9.34 9.39 -4.12
N ILE A 32 10.01 10.54 -4.10
CA ILE A 32 9.73 11.58 -3.09
C ILE A 32 8.30 12.11 -3.14
N ASP A 33 7.69 12.17 -4.32
CA ASP A 33 6.32 12.65 -4.51
C ASP A 33 5.25 11.63 -4.06
N GLU A 34 5.64 10.38 -3.83
CA GLU A 34 4.74 9.31 -3.37
C GLU A 34 4.85 9.05 -1.86
N ARG A 35 5.63 9.81 -1.12
CA ARG A 35 5.82 9.62 0.33
C ARG A 35 5.83 10.93 1.12
N ARG A 36 5.35 10.86 2.34
CA ARG A 36 5.42 11.97 3.30
C ARG A 36 6.85 12.13 3.84
N THR A 37 7.09 13.25 4.50
CA THR A 37 8.28 13.39 5.35
C THR A 37 8.24 12.37 6.49
N TYR A 38 9.39 12.12 7.10
CA TYR A 38 9.50 11.22 8.25
C TYR A 38 8.54 11.59 9.38
N GLU A 39 8.47 12.89 9.72
CA GLU A 39 7.63 13.40 10.82
C GLU A 39 6.14 13.24 10.52
N GLU A 40 5.71 13.58 9.30
CA GLU A 40 4.33 13.42 8.87
C GLU A 40 3.90 11.95 8.83
N GLN A 41 4.77 11.07 8.30
CA GLN A 41 4.48 9.64 8.23
C GLN A 41 4.41 9.01 9.62
N LYS A 42 5.29 9.43 10.54
CA LYS A 42 5.30 8.95 11.92
C LYS A 42 4.06 9.41 12.70
N ALA A 43 3.61 10.64 12.46
CA ALA A 43 2.41 11.17 13.10
C ALA A 43 1.14 10.38 12.74
N LEU A 44 1.10 9.72 11.59
CA LEU A 44 -0.04 8.88 11.21
C LEU A 44 -0.22 7.64 12.09
N LEU A 45 0.80 7.24 12.85
CA LEU A 45 0.68 6.10 13.78
C LEU A 45 -0.33 6.37 14.91
N ASP A 46 -0.65 7.64 15.17
CA ASP A 46 -1.66 8.06 16.14
C ASP A 46 -3.08 8.18 15.53
N ASN A 47 -3.23 7.95 14.23
CA ASN A 47 -4.52 8.00 13.53
C ASN A 47 -5.21 6.63 13.59
N GLU A 48 -6.41 6.57 14.16
CA GLU A 48 -7.20 5.34 14.35
C GLU A 48 -7.58 4.64 13.03
N LEU A 49 -7.66 5.39 11.92
CA LEU A 49 -7.95 4.84 10.59
C LEU A 49 -6.73 4.23 9.90
N TYR A 50 -5.51 4.51 10.41
CA TYR A 50 -4.26 4.14 9.76
C TYR A 50 -3.51 3.07 10.53
N ASN A 51 -3.11 2.01 9.83
CA ASN A 51 -2.29 0.94 10.41
C ASN A 51 -1.18 0.51 9.45
N ILE A 52 -0.02 0.22 10.01
CA ILE A 52 1.07 -0.44 9.29
C ILE A 52 1.19 -1.87 9.80
N TYR A 53 1.13 -2.82 8.88
CA TYR A 53 1.42 -4.22 9.14
C TYR A 53 2.78 -4.58 8.56
N VAL A 54 3.51 -5.42 9.24
CA VAL A 54 4.87 -5.83 8.89
C VAL A 54 5.02 -7.34 8.91
N LEU A 55 5.90 -7.82 8.07
CA LEU A 55 6.39 -9.19 8.08
C LEU A 55 7.83 -9.15 8.58
N TYR A 56 8.04 -9.62 9.81
CA TYR A 56 9.38 -9.71 10.41
C TYR A 56 10.17 -10.91 9.86
N ASP A 57 11.48 -10.77 9.87
CA ASP A 57 12.38 -11.89 9.73
C ASP A 57 12.70 -12.46 11.13
N ASN A 58 12.27 -13.68 11.38
CA ASN A 58 12.40 -14.31 12.70
C ASN A 58 13.87 -14.57 13.12
N GLU A 59 14.82 -14.47 12.17
CA GLU A 59 16.22 -14.77 12.45
C GLU A 59 17.05 -13.55 12.91
N ASN A 60 16.61 -12.32 12.55
CA ASN A 60 17.48 -11.14 12.70
C ASN A 60 16.77 -9.81 12.98
N ASP A 61 15.53 -9.80 13.43
CA ASP A 61 14.71 -8.61 13.71
C ASP A 61 14.56 -7.63 12.51
N ASN A 62 14.87 -8.05 11.30
CA ASN A 62 14.66 -7.25 10.12
C ASN A 62 13.19 -7.31 9.68
N ILE A 63 12.76 -6.29 8.92
CA ILE A 63 11.45 -6.27 8.27
C ILE A 63 11.63 -6.76 6.83
N LYS A 64 10.94 -7.87 6.49
CA LYS A 64 10.90 -8.40 5.13
C LYS A 64 10.04 -7.55 4.21
N ALA A 65 8.91 -7.07 4.74
CA ALA A 65 7.96 -6.26 3.99
C ALA A 65 7.02 -5.52 4.94
N PHE A 66 6.38 -4.48 4.43
CA PHE A 66 5.32 -3.77 5.14
C PHE A 66 4.18 -3.41 4.19
N ILE A 67 3.01 -3.19 4.78
CA ILE A 67 1.84 -2.67 4.11
C ILE A 67 1.14 -1.66 5.01
N ALA A 68 0.92 -0.46 4.51
CA ALA A 68 0.26 0.64 5.20
C ALA A 68 -1.16 0.82 4.67
N ILE A 69 -2.14 0.78 5.56
CA ILE A 69 -3.55 0.66 5.22
C ILE A 69 -4.38 1.70 5.97
N TRP A 70 -5.23 2.41 5.25
CA TRP A 70 -6.34 3.18 5.78
C TRP A 70 -7.60 2.32 5.77
N SER A 71 -8.30 2.25 6.89
CA SER A 71 -9.55 1.49 7.01
C SER A 71 -10.73 2.43 7.17
N PHE A 72 -11.65 2.38 6.21
CA PHE A 72 -12.91 3.11 6.22
C PHE A 72 -14.08 2.15 6.47
N ASP A 73 -15.30 2.66 6.58
CA ASP A 73 -16.46 1.87 6.95
C ASP A 73 -16.74 0.69 5.99
N ASP A 74 -16.56 0.90 4.68
CA ASP A 74 -16.94 -0.06 3.65
C ASP A 74 -15.83 -0.43 2.67
N PHE A 75 -14.64 0.20 2.80
CA PHE A 75 -13.44 -0.19 2.05
C PHE A 75 -12.16 0.12 2.83
N ALA A 76 -11.06 -0.47 2.39
CA ALA A 76 -9.73 -0.15 2.87
C ALA A 76 -8.85 0.31 1.72
N PHE A 77 -7.93 1.22 2.00
CA PHE A 77 -6.98 1.77 1.04
C PHE A 77 -5.55 1.40 1.42
N VAL A 78 -4.86 0.70 0.53
CA VAL A 78 -3.43 0.43 0.65
C VAL A 78 -2.66 1.62 0.11
N GLU A 79 -2.10 2.42 1.01
CA GLU A 79 -1.33 3.61 0.65
C GLU A 79 0.10 3.26 0.22
N HIS A 80 0.78 2.42 1.02
CA HIS A 80 2.14 1.96 0.72
C HIS A 80 2.24 0.45 0.92
N PHE A 81 2.91 -0.20 0.00
CA PHE A 81 3.21 -1.62 0.09
C PHE A 81 4.56 -1.91 -0.55
N ALA A 82 5.49 -2.42 0.21
CA ALA A 82 6.82 -2.74 -0.30
C ALA A 82 7.42 -3.98 0.37
N VAL A 83 8.16 -4.74 -0.46
CA VAL A 83 9.04 -5.81 -0.02
C VAL A 83 10.48 -5.29 -0.04
N SER A 84 11.18 -5.40 1.07
CA SER A 84 12.60 -5.01 1.18
C SER A 84 13.42 -5.69 0.07
N SER A 85 14.37 -4.94 -0.48
CA SER A 85 15.21 -5.40 -1.60
C SER A 85 15.90 -6.74 -1.32
N LEU A 86 16.20 -7.03 -0.06
CA LEU A 86 16.84 -8.29 0.38
C LEU A 86 15.94 -9.53 0.23
N TYR A 87 14.61 -9.34 0.15
CA TYR A 87 13.61 -10.41 0.18
C TYR A 87 12.71 -10.44 -1.06
N ARG A 88 13.02 -9.70 -2.11
CA ARG A 88 12.24 -9.67 -3.34
C ARG A 88 12.31 -11.01 -4.09
N ASN A 89 11.30 -11.25 -4.93
CA ASN A 89 11.16 -12.45 -5.77
C ASN A 89 11.03 -13.78 -4.99
N CYS A 90 10.59 -13.72 -3.72
CA CYS A 90 10.37 -14.88 -2.87
C CYS A 90 8.87 -15.15 -2.58
N GLY A 91 7.96 -14.55 -3.35
CA GLY A 91 6.51 -14.72 -3.17
C GLY A 91 5.91 -13.94 -1.97
N ILE A 92 6.71 -13.15 -1.25
CA ILE A 92 6.26 -12.39 -0.06
C ILE A 92 5.15 -11.41 -0.39
N GLY A 93 5.22 -10.72 -1.53
CA GLY A 93 4.20 -9.76 -1.92
C GLY A 93 2.82 -10.41 -2.07
N ALA A 94 2.72 -11.53 -2.77
CA ALA A 94 1.47 -12.27 -2.92
C ALA A 94 0.96 -12.83 -1.58
N PHE A 95 1.86 -13.32 -0.74
CA PHE A 95 1.52 -13.78 0.60
C PHE A 95 0.87 -12.67 1.45
N ILE A 96 1.48 -11.47 1.49
CA ILE A 96 0.93 -10.34 2.26
C ILE A 96 -0.44 -9.93 1.75
N LEU A 97 -0.64 -9.82 0.44
CA LEU A 97 -1.96 -9.48 -0.12
C LEU A 97 -3.04 -10.51 0.25
N GLN A 98 -2.68 -11.79 0.32
CA GLN A 98 -3.61 -12.84 0.77
C GLN A 98 -3.93 -12.71 2.26
N GLU A 99 -2.94 -12.45 3.10
CA GLU A 99 -3.15 -12.26 4.54
C GLU A 99 -4.00 -11.00 4.83
N VAL A 100 -3.74 -9.89 4.12
CA VAL A 100 -4.55 -8.68 4.25
C VAL A 100 -6.00 -8.91 3.82
N LYS A 101 -6.25 -9.68 2.76
CA LYS A 101 -7.62 -10.04 2.36
C LYS A 101 -8.35 -10.91 3.37
N LYS A 102 -7.63 -11.71 4.15
CA LYS A 102 -8.22 -12.48 5.27
C LYS A 102 -8.51 -11.58 6.47
N LEU A 103 -7.63 -10.61 6.72
CA LEU A 103 -7.76 -9.66 7.83
C LEU A 103 -8.89 -8.66 7.61
N LEU A 104 -9.07 -8.20 6.37
CA LEU A 104 -10.06 -7.20 5.98
C LEU A 104 -11.21 -7.86 5.24
N SER A 105 -12.42 -7.72 5.76
CA SER A 105 -13.64 -8.23 5.12
C SER A 105 -14.23 -7.30 4.06
N SER A 106 -13.76 -6.06 3.99
CA SER A 106 -14.19 -5.03 3.05
C SER A 106 -13.43 -5.07 1.74
N MET A 107 -13.93 -4.34 0.73
CA MET A 107 -13.20 -4.09 -0.51
C MET A 107 -11.87 -3.40 -0.20
N ILE A 108 -10.82 -3.78 -0.90
CA ILE A 108 -9.49 -3.15 -0.80
C ILE A 108 -9.22 -2.42 -2.10
N CYS A 109 -8.75 -1.19 -2.01
CA CYS A 109 -8.27 -0.43 -3.16
C CYS A 109 -6.82 0.02 -2.97
N LEU A 110 -6.17 0.33 -4.07
CA LEU A 110 -4.82 0.88 -4.12
C LEU A 110 -4.62 1.70 -5.39
N GLU A 111 -3.61 2.55 -5.37
CA GLU A 111 -3.20 3.38 -6.49
C GLU A 111 -2.08 2.70 -7.27
N VAL A 112 -2.11 2.84 -8.60
CA VAL A 112 -1.08 2.35 -9.51
C VAL A 112 -0.74 3.42 -10.55
N GLU A 113 0.49 3.41 -11.01
CA GLU A 113 0.96 4.22 -12.13
C GLU A 113 0.20 3.89 -13.42
N LEU A 114 0.14 4.85 -14.33
CA LEU A 114 -0.40 4.62 -15.67
C LEU A 114 0.41 3.51 -16.38
N PRO A 115 -0.24 2.63 -17.18
CA PRO A 115 0.42 1.50 -17.83
C PRO A 115 1.26 1.92 -19.05
N GLU A 116 2.06 2.95 -18.91
CA GLU A 116 2.92 3.49 -19.96
C GLU A 116 4.25 2.76 -20.00
N GLU A 117 4.84 2.54 -18.83
CA GLU A 117 6.14 1.90 -18.68
C GLU A 117 6.04 0.40 -18.32
N GLU A 118 7.05 -0.37 -18.70
CA GLU A 118 7.10 -1.82 -18.44
C GLU A 118 7.01 -2.17 -16.96
N MET A 119 7.59 -1.36 -16.07
CA MET A 119 7.52 -1.59 -14.62
C MET A 119 6.11 -1.36 -14.08
N ALA A 120 5.41 -0.33 -14.57
CA ALA A 120 4.01 -0.06 -14.22
C ALA A 120 3.09 -1.20 -14.71
N LYS A 121 3.26 -1.66 -15.94
CA LYS A 121 2.52 -2.82 -16.49
C LYS A 121 2.74 -4.10 -15.67
N ARG A 122 3.99 -4.36 -15.25
CA ARG A 122 4.32 -5.51 -14.40
C ARG A 122 3.66 -5.41 -13.03
N ARG A 123 3.62 -4.22 -12.43
CA ARG A 123 2.98 -3.96 -11.15
C ARG A 123 1.47 -4.16 -11.24
N ILE A 124 0.82 -3.61 -12.26
CA ILE A 124 -0.60 -3.84 -12.53
C ILE A 124 -0.88 -5.33 -12.69
N GLY A 125 -0.11 -6.03 -13.53
CA GLY A 125 -0.26 -7.48 -13.73
C GLY A 125 -0.03 -8.30 -12.46
N PHE A 126 0.85 -7.85 -11.56
CA PHE A 126 1.01 -8.47 -10.24
C PHE A 126 -0.27 -8.33 -9.40
N TYR A 127 -0.86 -7.14 -9.34
CA TYR A 127 -2.11 -6.93 -8.63
C TYR A 127 -3.29 -7.66 -9.25
N GLU A 128 -3.39 -7.72 -10.58
CA GLU A 128 -4.42 -8.51 -11.28
C GLU A 128 -4.35 -10.00 -10.91
N ARG A 129 -3.16 -10.60 -10.91
CA ARG A 129 -2.95 -11.99 -10.47
C ARG A 129 -3.29 -12.22 -9.00
N ASN A 130 -3.31 -11.16 -8.20
CA ASN A 130 -3.69 -11.19 -6.80
C ASN A 130 -5.14 -10.72 -6.56
N GLY A 131 -5.98 -10.69 -7.60
CA GLY A 131 -7.42 -10.46 -7.50
C GLY A 131 -7.85 -9.01 -7.39
N PHE A 132 -7.03 -8.08 -7.88
CA PHE A 132 -7.39 -6.69 -8.09
C PHE A 132 -7.82 -6.43 -9.52
N TYR A 133 -8.69 -5.48 -9.73
CA TYR A 133 -9.25 -5.07 -11.01
C TYR A 133 -8.91 -3.63 -11.31
N TYR A 134 -8.36 -3.38 -12.48
CA TYR A 134 -8.00 -2.03 -12.94
C TYR A 134 -9.24 -1.24 -13.32
N ASN A 135 -9.44 -0.05 -12.71
CA ASN A 135 -10.51 0.88 -13.05
C ASN A 135 -9.92 2.02 -13.89
N ASP A 136 -10.40 2.19 -15.10
CA ASP A 136 -9.87 3.16 -16.07
C ASP A 136 -10.58 4.53 -15.96
N TYR A 137 -10.76 5.01 -14.73
CA TYR A 137 -11.22 6.37 -14.44
C TYR A 137 -10.02 7.28 -14.21
N GLU A 138 -10.13 8.52 -14.67
CA GLU A 138 -9.10 9.52 -14.40
C GLU A 138 -8.99 9.79 -12.90
N TYR A 139 -7.78 9.69 -12.40
CA TYR A 139 -7.46 9.92 -11.00
C TYR A 139 -6.15 10.68 -10.88
N MET A 140 -6.18 11.74 -10.08
CA MET A 140 -4.99 12.51 -9.74
C MET A 140 -4.74 12.36 -8.23
N GLN A 141 -3.65 11.72 -7.85
CA GLN A 141 -3.23 11.71 -6.45
C GLN A 141 -2.85 13.13 -6.06
N PRO A 142 -3.52 13.74 -5.07
CA PRO A 142 -3.10 15.04 -4.55
C PRO A 142 -1.69 14.99 -3.96
N ALA A 143 -1.04 16.15 -3.84
CA ALA A 143 0.25 16.21 -3.18
C ALA A 143 0.17 15.60 -1.77
N ILE A 144 0.93 14.54 -1.52
CA ILE A 144 0.86 13.76 -0.27
C ILE A 144 1.47 14.52 0.93
N SER A 145 2.23 15.57 0.67
CA SER A 145 2.88 16.42 1.64
C SER A 145 3.17 17.78 1.03
N LYS A 146 3.46 18.77 1.87
CA LYS A 146 3.94 20.08 1.39
C LYS A 146 5.21 19.90 0.54
N ASP A 147 5.30 20.65 -0.54
CA ASP A 147 6.42 20.59 -1.49
C ASP A 147 6.53 19.25 -2.27
N ARG A 148 5.43 18.51 -2.38
CA ARG A 148 5.28 17.36 -3.29
C ARG A 148 4.40 17.73 -4.48
N ASN A 149 4.51 16.94 -5.54
CA ASN A 149 3.70 17.11 -6.73
C ASN A 149 2.48 16.19 -6.72
N GLU A 150 1.44 16.60 -7.44
CA GLU A 150 0.32 15.73 -7.80
C GLU A 150 0.78 14.69 -8.83
N ILE A 151 0.22 13.49 -8.78
CA ILE A 151 0.62 12.38 -9.65
C ILE A 151 -0.60 11.79 -10.35
N PRO A 152 -0.62 11.66 -11.70
CA PRO A 152 -1.67 10.94 -12.40
C PRO A 152 -1.52 9.43 -12.15
N LEU A 153 -2.53 8.83 -11.51
CA LEU A 153 -2.58 7.42 -11.18
C LEU A 153 -3.89 6.78 -11.65
N ARG A 154 -4.07 5.51 -11.35
CA ARG A 154 -5.34 4.78 -11.45
C ARG A 154 -5.60 3.99 -10.17
N ILE A 155 -6.86 3.67 -9.93
CA ILE A 155 -7.26 2.88 -8.77
C ILE A 155 -7.56 1.45 -9.20
N MET A 156 -7.00 0.49 -8.48
CA MET A 156 -7.39 -0.92 -8.59
C MET A 156 -8.19 -1.34 -7.35
N THR A 157 -9.16 -2.23 -7.52
CA THR A 157 -10.08 -2.67 -6.47
C THR A 157 -10.20 -4.18 -6.42
N THR A 158 -10.38 -4.76 -5.24
CA THR A 158 -10.75 -6.17 -5.08
C THR A 158 -12.25 -6.38 -5.31
N GLY A 159 -12.65 -7.60 -5.65
CA GLY A 159 -14.07 -7.96 -5.81
C GLY A 159 -14.69 -7.57 -7.15
N GLY A 160 -13.97 -6.85 -8.01
CA GLY A 160 -14.43 -6.41 -9.31
C GLY A 160 -14.10 -4.94 -9.58
N LYS A 161 -14.45 -4.49 -10.80
CA LYS A 161 -14.43 -3.06 -11.14
C LYS A 161 -15.61 -2.37 -10.45
N VAL A 162 -15.42 -1.12 -10.09
CA VAL A 162 -16.48 -0.29 -9.50
C VAL A 162 -17.17 0.57 -10.55
N THR A 163 -18.39 1.05 -10.26
CA THR A 163 -19.07 2.05 -11.06
C THR A 163 -18.39 3.42 -10.89
N GLU A 164 -18.65 4.34 -11.82
CA GLU A 164 -18.11 5.70 -11.75
C GLU A 164 -18.59 6.45 -10.49
N ASP A 165 -19.87 6.28 -10.11
CA ASP A 165 -20.41 6.87 -8.87
C ASP A 165 -19.64 6.36 -7.65
N ARG A 166 -19.44 5.04 -7.56
CA ARG A 166 -18.67 4.43 -6.46
C ARG A 166 -17.22 4.88 -6.45
N PHE A 167 -16.60 4.99 -7.62
CA PHE A 167 -15.25 5.52 -7.75
C PHE A 167 -15.15 6.96 -7.21
N ASN A 168 -16.11 7.82 -7.56
CA ASN A 168 -16.13 9.20 -7.08
C ASN A 168 -16.32 9.29 -5.56
N GLU A 169 -17.21 8.49 -4.98
CA GLU A 169 -17.36 8.41 -3.51
C GLU A 169 -16.05 8.01 -2.82
N MET A 170 -15.38 6.98 -3.32
CA MET A 170 -14.10 6.54 -2.77
C MET A 170 -13.03 7.62 -2.92
N LYS A 171 -12.93 8.25 -4.08
CA LYS A 171 -11.97 9.33 -4.34
C LYS A 171 -12.17 10.49 -3.36
N ASP A 172 -13.41 10.92 -3.12
CA ASP A 172 -13.70 12.01 -2.19
C ASP A 172 -13.27 11.67 -0.76
N ILE A 173 -13.48 10.42 -0.32
CA ILE A 173 -13.00 9.92 0.97
C ILE A 173 -11.47 9.92 1.03
N LEU A 174 -10.78 9.44 0.00
CA LEU A 174 -9.32 9.46 -0.07
C LEU A 174 -8.78 10.90 -0.03
N TYR A 175 -9.37 11.80 -0.80
CA TYR A 175 -8.97 13.19 -0.83
C TYR A 175 -9.10 13.84 0.54
N GLN A 176 -10.23 13.65 1.21
CA GLN A 176 -10.50 14.22 2.52
C GLN A 176 -9.60 13.66 3.63
N TYR A 177 -9.53 12.32 3.75
CA TYR A 177 -8.90 11.67 4.92
C TYR A 177 -7.43 11.33 4.74
N VAL A 178 -7.02 10.97 3.53
CA VAL A 178 -5.63 10.57 3.25
C VAL A 178 -4.78 11.77 2.87
N TYR A 179 -5.33 12.65 2.00
CA TYR A 179 -4.58 13.77 1.43
C TYR A 179 -4.94 15.12 2.06
N GLY A 180 -6.02 15.23 2.81
CA GLY A 180 -6.42 16.45 3.49
C GLY A 180 -6.83 17.58 2.54
N VAL A 181 -7.40 17.23 1.37
CA VAL A 181 -7.91 18.18 0.38
C VAL A 181 -9.42 18.00 0.21
N GLU A 182 -10.13 19.09 -0.19
CA GLU A 182 -11.57 19.08 -0.46
C GLU A 182 -11.89 18.70 -1.90
#